data_9cf3e38c9665868878a5a959c775bdf3
#
_entry.id   9cf3e38c9665868878a5a959c775bdf3
#
_cell.length_a   1.000
_cell.length_b   1.000
_cell.length_c   1.000
_cell.angle_alpha   90.00
_cell.angle_beta   90.00
_cell.angle_gamma   90.00
#
_symmetry.space_group_name_H-M   'P 1'
#
loop_
_entity.id
_entity.type
_entity.pdbx_description
1 polymer ?
#
loop_
_entity_poly.entity_id
_entity_poly.type
_entity_poly.pdbx_seq_one_letter_code
_entity_poly.pdbx_strand_id
1 'polypeptide(L)'
;HCNDWITSFIPLYLKTTYKNDPLFKNTKTVFTIYNNSFSHKFKGDLMGKVRMMDIEDTMLGHLKTADYEGFIKLGAQFSDVVSTGGDNKKLEGLVKKLKETKIETIEKDDNYTESFYNLYTELVG
;
A
#
# COMPACT_ATOMS: atom_id res chain seq x y z
N HIS A 1 5.26 -4.66 7.12
CA HIS A 1 5.48 -4.79 5.68
C HIS A 1 4.28 -5.47 5.01
N CYS A 2 3.67 -4.82 4.06
CA CYS A 2 2.48 -5.25 3.34
C CYS A 2 2.87 -5.63 1.91
N ASN A 3 2.34 -6.77 1.43
CA ASN A 3 2.75 -7.34 0.16
C ASN A 3 1.56 -7.42 -0.81
N ASP A 4 1.61 -6.60 -1.85
CA ASP A 4 0.67 -6.54 -2.97
C ASP A 4 -0.80 -6.30 -2.57
N TRP A 5 -1.72 -6.42 -3.52
CA TRP A 5 -3.12 -6.03 -3.41
C TRP A 5 -3.88 -6.66 -2.23
N ILE A 6 -3.56 -7.90 -1.87
CA ILE A 6 -4.28 -8.64 -0.81
C ILE A 6 -4.10 -8.00 0.59
N THR A 7 -3.01 -7.27 0.80
CA THR A 7 -2.70 -6.58 2.05
C THR A 7 -2.97 -5.07 2.01
N SER A 8 -3.58 -4.57 0.94
CA SER A 8 -3.76 -3.14 0.67
C SER A 8 -4.60 -2.40 1.72
N PHE A 9 -5.46 -3.09 2.46
CA PHE A 9 -6.28 -2.49 3.52
C PHE A 9 -5.52 -2.26 4.83
N ILE A 10 -4.40 -2.96 5.06
CA ILE A 10 -3.64 -2.85 6.32
C ILE A 10 -3.12 -1.42 6.52
N PRO A 11 -2.44 -0.79 5.55
CA PRO A 11 -2.01 0.60 5.70
C PRO A 11 -3.17 1.57 5.97
N LEU A 12 -4.30 1.40 5.27
CA LEU A 12 -5.50 2.20 5.50
C LEU A 12 -5.94 2.13 6.96
N TYR A 13 -6.13 0.92 7.50
CA TYR A 13 -6.59 0.76 8.89
C TYR A 13 -5.60 1.29 9.92
N LEU A 14 -4.31 1.08 9.71
CA LEU A 14 -3.26 1.59 10.60
C LEU A 14 -3.20 3.12 10.63
N LYS A 15 -3.46 3.77 9.49
CA LYS A 15 -3.43 5.24 9.37
C LYS A 15 -4.78 5.93 9.67
N THR A 16 -5.85 5.17 9.87
CA THR A 16 -7.18 5.68 10.18
C THR A 16 -7.68 5.15 11.52
N THR A 17 -8.35 4.01 11.52
CA THR A 17 -9.01 3.41 12.69
C THR A 17 -8.07 3.18 13.86
N TYR A 18 -6.85 2.72 13.60
CA TYR A 18 -5.86 2.38 14.63
C TYR A 18 -4.77 3.44 14.84
N LYS A 19 -4.87 4.60 14.21
CA LYS A 19 -3.82 5.65 14.27
C LYS A 19 -3.48 6.12 15.69
N ASN A 20 -4.46 6.09 16.60
CA ASN A 20 -4.32 6.54 17.98
C ASN A 20 -4.18 5.36 18.98
N ASP A 21 -4.22 4.13 18.49
CA ASP A 21 -4.03 2.95 19.33
C ASP A 21 -2.58 2.91 19.85
N PRO A 22 -2.36 2.75 21.17
CA PRO A 22 -1.01 2.71 21.74
C PRO A 22 -0.09 1.67 21.11
N LEU A 23 -0.63 0.56 20.61
CA LEU A 23 0.14 -0.49 19.94
C LEU A 23 0.58 -0.10 18.53
N PHE A 24 -0.21 0.74 17.83
CA PHE A 24 -0.01 1.01 16.40
C PHE A 24 0.35 2.45 16.05
N LYS A 25 0.18 3.40 16.98
CA LYS A 25 0.38 4.85 16.71
C LYS A 25 1.74 5.22 16.11
N ASN A 26 2.77 4.42 16.38
CA ASN A 26 4.13 4.63 15.87
C ASN A 26 4.50 3.67 14.71
N THR A 27 3.55 2.86 14.25
CA THR A 27 3.80 1.88 13.19
C THR A 27 4.12 2.59 11.87
N LYS A 28 5.23 2.21 11.27
CA LYS A 28 5.59 2.56 9.90
C LYS A 28 5.16 1.44 8.96
N THR A 29 4.78 1.81 7.74
CA THR A 29 4.26 0.88 6.76
C THR A 29 5.06 0.94 5.47
N VAL A 30 5.49 -0.23 5.01
CA VAL A 30 6.08 -0.46 3.68
C VAL A 30 5.08 -1.28 2.86
N PHE A 31 4.77 -0.84 1.67
CA PHE A 31 3.87 -1.53 0.75
C PHE A 31 4.63 -1.94 -0.51
N THR A 32 4.88 -3.22 -0.68
CA THR A 32 5.61 -3.74 -1.86
C THR A 32 4.66 -4.24 -2.93
N ILE A 33 4.90 -3.80 -4.16
CA ILE A 33 4.12 -4.14 -5.34
C ILE A 33 4.90 -5.15 -6.18
N TYR A 34 4.32 -6.36 -6.36
CA TYR A 34 4.95 -7.47 -7.10
C TYR A 34 4.35 -7.73 -8.48
N ASN A 35 3.38 -6.92 -8.91
CA ASN A 35 2.69 -7.10 -10.18
C ASN A 35 1.93 -8.45 -10.31
N ASN A 36 1.37 -8.94 -9.22
CA ASN A 36 0.48 -10.11 -9.21
C ASN A 36 -0.94 -9.72 -9.63
N SER A 37 -1.07 -9.17 -10.83
CA SER A 37 -2.34 -8.63 -11.31
C SER A 37 -3.39 -9.71 -11.56
N PHE A 38 -4.64 -9.32 -11.39
CA PHE A 38 -5.81 -10.09 -11.79
C PHE A 38 -6.68 -9.26 -12.75
N SER A 39 -7.45 -9.95 -13.59
CA SER A 39 -8.23 -9.29 -14.64
C SER A 39 -9.71 -9.06 -14.29
N HIS A 40 -10.20 -9.69 -13.22
CA HIS A 40 -11.60 -9.54 -12.79
C HIS A 40 -11.80 -8.33 -11.88
N LYS A 41 -13.05 -7.95 -11.67
CA LYS A 41 -13.46 -6.96 -10.68
C LYS A 41 -14.25 -7.63 -9.57
N PHE A 42 -14.03 -7.20 -8.34
CA PHE A 42 -14.86 -7.67 -7.23
C PHE A 42 -16.28 -7.14 -7.38
N LYS A 43 -17.26 -8.02 -7.16
CA LYS A 43 -18.68 -7.68 -7.22
C LYS A 43 -19.23 -7.33 -5.84
N GLY A 44 -20.29 -6.53 -5.82
CA GLY A 44 -20.98 -6.13 -4.60
C GLY A 44 -20.41 -4.87 -3.97
N ASP A 45 -20.88 -4.56 -2.78
CA ASP A 45 -20.47 -3.36 -2.03
C ASP A 45 -19.14 -3.58 -1.29
N LEU A 46 -18.03 -3.51 -2.03
CA LEU A 46 -16.70 -3.63 -1.46
C LEU A 46 -16.40 -2.47 -0.50
N MET A 47 -16.80 -1.25 -0.84
CA MET A 47 -16.56 -0.08 -0.01
C MET A 47 -17.26 -0.19 1.34
N GLY A 48 -18.53 -0.63 1.36
CA GLY A 48 -19.28 -0.86 2.59
C GLY A 48 -18.68 -1.94 3.48
N LYS A 49 -18.11 -3.00 2.88
CA LYS A 49 -17.44 -4.10 3.63
C LYS A 49 -16.13 -3.68 4.26
N VAL A 50 -15.40 -2.74 3.64
CA VAL A 50 -14.09 -2.27 4.12
C VAL A 50 -14.25 -1.14 5.12
N ARG A 51 -15.36 -0.41 5.08
CA ARG A 51 -15.60 0.77 5.90
C ARG A 51 -15.63 0.45 7.39
N MET A 52 -14.88 1.24 8.16
CA MET A 52 -14.99 1.37 9.60
C MET A 52 -15.39 2.80 9.96
N MET A 53 -15.74 3.07 11.24
CA MET A 53 -16.31 4.36 11.66
C MET A 53 -15.47 5.59 11.27
N ASP A 54 -14.14 5.46 11.27
CA ASP A 54 -13.22 6.57 10.98
C ASP A 54 -12.77 6.63 9.51
N ILE A 55 -13.44 5.88 8.62
CA ILE A 55 -13.10 5.83 7.21
C ILE A 55 -14.18 6.52 6.39
N GLU A 56 -13.80 7.65 5.80
CA GLU A 56 -14.67 8.42 4.89
C GLU A 56 -14.67 7.82 3.47
N ASP A 57 -15.76 8.05 2.73
CA ASP A 57 -15.91 7.60 1.34
C ASP A 57 -14.80 8.12 0.41
N THR A 58 -14.30 9.33 0.68
CA THR A 58 -13.20 9.93 -0.05
C THR A 58 -11.91 9.13 0.05
N MET A 59 -11.66 8.50 1.20
CA MET A 59 -10.49 7.62 1.43
C MET A 59 -10.59 6.32 0.64
N LEU A 60 -11.80 5.86 0.33
CA LEU A 60 -12.07 4.63 -0.42
C LEU A 60 -12.24 4.87 -1.93
N GLY A 61 -11.99 6.08 -2.42
CA GLY A 61 -12.24 6.46 -3.82
C GLY A 61 -11.59 5.54 -4.84
N HIS A 62 -10.41 4.99 -4.56
CA HIS A 62 -9.71 4.06 -5.44
C HIS A 62 -10.39 2.69 -5.57
N LEU A 63 -11.24 2.33 -4.60
CA LEU A 63 -11.97 1.05 -4.63
C LEU A 63 -13.24 1.08 -5.50
N LYS A 64 -13.61 2.22 -6.05
CA LYS A 64 -14.80 2.33 -6.93
C LYS A 64 -14.71 1.41 -8.16
N THR A 65 -13.51 1.20 -8.67
CA THR A 65 -13.27 0.27 -9.79
C THR A 65 -13.22 -1.18 -9.36
N ALA A 66 -12.96 -1.45 -8.07
CA ALA A 66 -12.83 -2.79 -7.46
C ALA A 66 -11.91 -3.74 -8.24
N ASP A 67 -10.90 -3.18 -8.88
CA ASP A 67 -9.87 -3.87 -9.68
C ASP A 67 -8.49 -3.82 -9.03
N TYR A 68 -7.54 -4.54 -9.61
CA TYR A 68 -6.17 -4.61 -9.12
C TYR A 68 -5.53 -3.22 -8.90
N GLU A 69 -5.68 -2.32 -9.88
CA GLU A 69 -5.10 -0.98 -9.78
C GLU A 69 -5.69 -0.17 -8.62
N GLY A 70 -6.99 -0.31 -8.36
CA GLY A 70 -7.67 0.32 -7.24
C GLY A 70 -7.11 -0.12 -5.89
N PHE A 71 -6.87 -1.43 -5.71
CA PHE A 71 -6.24 -1.96 -4.50
C PHE A 71 -4.80 -1.47 -4.33
N ILE A 72 -4.00 -1.47 -5.41
CA ILE A 72 -2.62 -0.98 -5.35
C ILE A 72 -2.57 0.51 -4.99
N LYS A 73 -3.43 1.33 -5.59
CA LYS A 73 -3.53 2.76 -5.26
C LYS A 73 -3.91 2.98 -3.80
N LEU A 74 -4.87 2.21 -3.29
CA LEU A 74 -5.29 2.31 -1.89
C LEU A 74 -4.12 1.99 -0.94
N GLY A 75 -3.49 0.84 -1.11
CA GLY A 75 -2.36 0.42 -0.29
C GLY A 75 -1.20 1.43 -0.32
N ALA A 76 -0.87 1.92 -1.51
CA ALA A 76 0.18 2.92 -1.70
C ALA A 76 -0.17 4.27 -1.03
N GLN A 77 -1.40 4.73 -1.15
CA GLN A 77 -1.85 6.02 -0.60
C GLN A 77 -1.65 6.13 0.92
N PHE A 78 -1.87 5.03 1.63
CA PHE A 78 -1.81 5.02 3.10
C PHE A 78 -0.49 4.47 3.66
N SER A 79 0.47 4.13 2.81
CA SER A 79 1.78 3.64 3.24
C SER A 79 2.81 4.77 3.38
N ASP A 80 3.75 4.62 4.32
CA ASP A 80 4.85 5.56 4.49
C ASP A 80 5.85 5.45 3.32
N VAL A 81 6.09 4.22 2.86
CA VAL A 81 6.94 3.93 1.69
C VAL A 81 6.30 2.87 0.81
N VAL A 82 6.41 3.06 -0.48
CA VAL A 82 6.07 2.03 -1.49
C VAL A 82 7.35 1.49 -2.08
N SER A 83 7.51 0.19 -2.07
CA SER A 83 8.59 -0.51 -2.74
C SER A 83 8.07 -1.16 -4.02
N THR A 84 8.82 -1.04 -5.10
CA THR A 84 8.57 -1.76 -6.34
C THR A 84 9.74 -2.69 -6.61
N GLY A 85 9.45 -3.95 -6.92
CA GLY A 85 10.48 -4.92 -7.32
C GLY A 85 10.74 -4.85 -8.82
N GLY A 86 11.96 -4.47 -9.23
CA GLY A 86 12.43 -4.59 -10.60
C GLY A 86 11.59 -3.85 -11.66
N ASP A 87 11.35 -4.47 -12.77
CA ASP A 87 10.79 -3.90 -14.02
C ASP A 87 9.28 -3.56 -13.94
N ASN A 88 8.89 -2.68 -13.02
CA ASN A 88 7.49 -2.36 -12.78
C ASN A 88 7.10 -0.91 -13.12
N LYS A 89 7.66 -0.40 -14.22
CA LYS A 89 7.48 1.01 -14.65
C LYS A 89 6.03 1.47 -14.75
N LYS A 90 5.11 0.57 -15.18
CA LYS A 90 3.68 0.91 -15.25
C LYS A 90 3.11 1.20 -13.87
N LEU A 91 3.40 0.36 -12.88
CA LEU A 91 2.91 0.51 -11.51
C LEU A 91 3.59 1.67 -10.77
N GLU A 92 4.89 1.90 -11.02
CA GLU A 92 5.57 3.10 -10.53
C GLU A 92 4.90 4.37 -11.06
N GLY A 93 4.60 4.43 -12.35
CA GLY A 93 3.90 5.57 -12.95
C GLY A 93 2.49 5.79 -12.37
N LEU A 94 1.81 4.71 -12.00
CA LEU A 94 0.51 4.75 -11.36
C LEU A 94 0.59 5.32 -9.93
N VAL A 95 1.59 4.89 -9.16
CA VAL A 95 1.81 5.30 -7.77
C VAL A 95 2.40 6.70 -7.67
N LYS A 96 3.29 7.10 -8.58
CA LYS A 96 3.86 8.46 -8.66
C LYS A 96 2.81 9.57 -8.83
N LYS A 97 1.61 9.24 -9.30
CA LYS A 97 0.49 10.18 -9.38
C LYS A 97 -0.22 10.39 -8.03
N LEU A 98 0.04 9.53 -7.06
CA LEU A 98 -0.44 9.69 -5.69
C LEU A 98 0.50 10.68 -4.99
N LYS A 99 -0.03 11.78 -4.48
CA LYS A 99 0.76 12.81 -3.79
C LYS A 99 1.39 12.23 -2.52
N GLU A 100 2.65 12.60 -2.27
CA GLU A 100 3.37 12.41 -1.00
C GLU A 100 3.84 10.98 -0.65
N THR A 101 3.73 10.03 -1.56
CA THR A 101 4.24 8.67 -1.29
C THR A 101 5.70 8.55 -1.73
N LYS A 102 6.60 8.22 -0.79
CA LYS A 102 7.98 7.86 -1.09
C LYS A 102 7.99 6.52 -1.83
N ILE A 103 8.69 6.46 -2.96
CA ILE A 103 8.82 5.25 -3.77
C ILE A 103 10.28 4.83 -3.79
N GLU A 104 10.53 3.58 -3.43
CA GLU A 104 11.85 2.93 -3.47
C GLU A 104 11.81 1.75 -4.44
N THR A 105 12.75 1.69 -5.34
CA THR A 105 12.93 0.52 -6.22
C THR A 105 13.93 -0.42 -5.56
N ILE A 106 13.49 -1.63 -5.23
CA ILE A 106 14.33 -2.66 -4.63
C ILE A 106 14.37 -3.86 -5.58
N GLU A 107 15.54 -4.08 -6.17
CA GLU A 107 15.77 -5.19 -7.09
C GLU A 107 15.82 -6.53 -6.34
N LYS A 108 15.31 -7.58 -6.99
CA LYS A 108 15.44 -8.96 -6.50
C LYS A 108 16.78 -9.54 -6.91
N ASP A 109 17.83 -9.05 -6.30
CA ASP A 109 19.19 -9.52 -6.45
C ASP A 109 19.74 -10.14 -5.14
N ASP A 110 21.02 -10.45 -5.10
CA ASP A 110 21.68 -11.04 -3.92
C ASP A 110 21.64 -10.11 -2.69
N ASN A 111 21.46 -8.80 -2.88
CA ASN A 111 21.40 -7.79 -1.83
C ASN A 111 19.96 -7.46 -1.38
N TYR A 112 18.96 -8.18 -1.87
CA TYR A 112 17.54 -7.89 -1.64
C TYR A 112 17.18 -7.75 -0.14
N THR A 113 17.67 -8.67 0.68
CA THR A 113 17.42 -8.65 2.12
C THR A 113 18.09 -7.45 2.81
N GLU A 114 19.31 -7.13 2.41
CA GLU A 114 20.06 -5.98 2.94
C GLU A 114 19.39 -4.66 2.54
N SER A 115 18.90 -4.55 1.32
CA SER A 115 18.16 -3.38 0.83
C SER A 115 16.91 -3.11 1.67
N PHE A 116 16.13 -4.14 2.01
CA PHE A 116 15.00 -3.98 2.92
C PHE A 116 15.42 -3.68 4.37
N TYR A 117 16.48 -4.29 4.86
CA TYR A 117 17.01 -3.98 6.19
C TYR A 117 17.37 -2.49 6.31
N ASN A 118 18.08 -1.95 5.32
CA ASN A 118 18.46 -0.54 5.27
C ASN A 118 17.22 0.36 5.19
N LEU A 119 16.23 0.02 4.36
CA LEU A 119 14.97 0.74 4.26
C LEU A 119 14.23 0.77 5.62
N TYR A 120 14.15 -0.36 6.32
CA TYR A 120 13.48 -0.39 7.63
C TYR A 120 14.23 0.44 8.67
N THR A 121 15.56 0.35 8.69
CA THR A 121 16.40 1.12 9.61
C THR A 121 16.23 2.63 9.39
N GLU A 122 16.22 3.07 8.14
CA GLU A 122 15.96 4.48 7.79
C GLU A 122 14.55 4.93 8.21
N LEU A 123 13.57 4.07 8.02
CA LEU A 123 12.17 4.40 8.24
C LEU A 123 11.80 4.53 9.74
N VAL A 124 12.43 3.75 10.60
CA VAL A 124 12.16 3.78 12.04
C VAL A 124 13.16 4.66 12.82
N GLY A 125 14.20 5.13 12.19
CA GLY A 125 15.20 6.00 12.78
C GLY A 125 16.20 5.27 13.62
#